data_ad29453d3876d3bf33f2fd7956cc172b
#
_entry.id   ad29453d3876d3bf33f2fd7956cc172b
#
_cell.length_a   1.000
_cell.length_b   1.000
_cell.length_c   1.000
_cell.angle_alpha   90.00
_cell.angle_beta   90.00
_cell.angle_gamma   90.00
#
_symmetry.space_group_name_H-M   'P 1'
#
loop_
_entity.id
_entity.type
_entity.pdbx_description
1 polymer ?
#
loop_
_entity_poly.entity_id
_entity_poly.type
_entity_poly.pdbx_seq_one_letter_code
_entity_poly.pdbx_strand_id
1 'polypeptide(L)'
;MFKHILVAVDGSDYSRRALQSSIELAAKFSSDVFVIHVDECDRGRTAAYALESPVEAKRLVADAIKTVRDSGIAATGEVCDVAPGHVAEAIVEAANDKHINLVVMGSRGLSDVRALFVGSVTHKVTQMAEVPVLVDR
;
A
#
# COMPACT_ATOMS: atom_id res chain seq x y z
N MET A 1 3.40 -14.84 -14.35
CA MET A 1 4.42 -14.49 -13.38
C MET A 1 3.86 -13.71 -12.21
N PHE A 2 3.43 -12.50 -12.33
CA PHE A 2 2.90 -11.71 -11.23
C PHE A 2 1.37 -11.83 -11.13
N LYS A 3 0.88 -12.98 -10.69
CA LYS A 3 -0.57 -13.25 -10.62
C LYS A 3 -1.30 -12.43 -9.56
N HIS A 4 -0.64 -12.16 -8.45
CA HIS A 4 -1.21 -11.46 -7.31
C HIS A 4 -0.31 -10.28 -6.94
N ILE A 5 -0.80 -9.08 -7.16
CA ILE A 5 -0.05 -7.84 -6.91
C ILE A 5 -0.65 -7.15 -5.69
N LEU A 6 0.20 -6.76 -4.75
CA LEU A 6 -0.19 -5.91 -3.63
C LEU A 6 0.28 -4.49 -3.92
N VAL A 7 -0.60 -3.51 -3.73
CA VAL A 7 -0.23 -2.08 -3.76
C VAL A 7 -0.56 -1.43 -2.43
N ALA A 8 0.41 -0.74 -1.86
CA ALA A 8 0.23 0.03 -0.64
C ALA A 8 -0.12 1.48 -0.99
N VAL A 9 -1.21 1.99 -0.41
CA VAL A 9 -1.70 3.35 -0.67
C VAL A 9 -1.80 4.13 0.64
N ASP A 10 -1.44 5.41 0.59
CA ASP A 10 -1.52 6.31 1.74
C ASP A 10 -2.12 7.69 1.38
N GLY A 11 -2.65 7.84 0.16
CA GLY A 11 -3.22 9.09 -0.32
C GLY A 11 -2.20 10.05 -0.92
N SER A 12 -0.91 9.74 -0.87
CA SER A 12 0.14 10.56 -1.50
C SER A 12 0.13 10.43 -3.03
N ASP A 13 0.75 11.37 -3.72
CA ASP A 13 0.94 11.30 -5.17
C ASP A 13 1.82 10.10 -5.55
N TYR A 14 2.77 9.75 -4.71
CA TYR A 14 3.61 8.56 -4.91
C TYR A 14 2.80 7.28 -4.90
N SER A 15 1.87 7.13 -3.96
CA SER A 15 1.01 5.94 -3.91
C SER A 15 0.00 5.92 -5.05
N ARG A 16 -0.46 7.08 -5.52
CA ARG A 16 -1.31 7.14 -6.72
C ARG A 16 -0.59 6.65 -7.96
N ARG A 17 0.68 7.01 -8.13
CA ARG A 17 1.50 6.50 -9.23
C ARG A 17 1.75 4.99 -9.09
N ALA A 18 1.99 4.53 -7.87
CA ALA A 18 2.13 3.09 -7.59
C ALA A 18 0.85 2.33 -7.95
N LEU A 19 -0.32 2.89 -7.64
CA LEU A 19 -1.60 2.29 -8.02
C LEU A 19 -1.72 2.21 -9.55
N GLN A 20 -1.37 3.26 -10.26
CA GLN A 20 -1.41 3.27 -11.73
C GLN A 20 -0.45 2.23 -12.32
N SER A 21 0.78 2.14 -11.82
CA SER A 21 1.74 1.12 -12.24
C SER A 21 1.22 -0.29 -11.98
N SER A 22 0.53 -0.50 -10.86
CA SER A 22 -0.09 -1.79 -10.53
C SER A 22 -1.17 -2.18 -11.54
N ILE A 23 -1.99 -1.21 -11.96
CA ILE A 23 -3.02 -1.42 -12.97
C ILE A 23 -2.40 -1.82 -14.31
N GLU A 24 -1.37 -1.11 -14.74
CA GLU A 24 -0.68 -1.40 -16.01
C GLU A 24 -0.03 -2.80 -16.00
N LEU A 25 0.61 -3.15 -14.90
CA LEU A 25 1.20 -4.49 -14.73
C LEU A 25 0.12 -5.58 -14.69
N ALA A 26 -0.95 -5.36 -13.93
CA ALA A 26 -2.04 -6.31 -13.82
C ALA A 26 -2.72 -6.57 -15.18
N ALA A 27 -2.86 -5.53 -16.00
CA ALA A 27 -3.41 -5.68 -17.35
C ALA A 27 -2.49 -6.55 -18.24
N LYS A 28 -1.18 -6.42 -18.09
CA LYS A 28 -0.22 -7.19 -18.89
C LYS A 28 -0.09 -8.63 -18.44
N PHE A 29 -0.13 -8.89 -17.15
CA PHE A 29 0.11 -10.23 -16.58
C PHE A 29 -1.19 -10.96 -16.20
N SER A 30 -2.35 -10.37 -16.48
CA SER A 30 -3.65 -10.92 -16.08
C SER A 30 -3.71 -11.18 -14.57
N SER A 31 -3.27 -10.20 -13.80
CA SER A 31 -3.17 -10.26 -12.34
C SER A 31 -4.43 -9.74 -11.68
N ASP A 32 -4.65 -10.15 -10.43
CA ASP A 32 -5.50 -9.41 -9.51
C ASP A 32 -4.67 -8.46 -8.64
N VAL A 33 -5.34 -7.47 -8.07
CA VAL A 33 -4.69 -6.45 -7.23
C VAL A 33 -5.31 -6.45 -5.84
N PHE A 34 -4.47 -6.50 -4.84
CA PHE A 34 -4.83 -6.32 -3.45
C PHE A 34 -4.35 -4.95 -2.97
N VAL A 35 -5.27 -4.10 -2.55
CA VAL A 35 -4.97 -2.74 -2.08
C VAL A 35 -4.89 -2.76 -0.55
N ILE A 36 -3.79 -2.28 0.01
CA ILE A 36 -3.66 -2.12 1.46
C ILE A 36 -3.37 -0.66 1.83
N HIS A 37 -4.06 -0.18 2.84
CA HIS A 37 -3.70 1.03 3.57
C HIS A 37 -3.41 0.66 5.01
N VAL A 38 -2.24 1.02 5.49
CA VAL A 38 -1.83 0.77 6.88
C VAL A 38 -1.89 2.09 7.64
N ASP A 39 -2.77 2.13 8.64
CA ASP A 39 -2.95 3.30 9.50
C ASP A 39 -2.20 3.10 10.80
N GLU A 40 -1.33 4.05 11.13
CA GLU A 40 -0.61 4.05 12.40
C GLU A 40 -1.49 4.64 13.49
N CYS A 41 -1.94 3.80 14.42
CA CYS A 41 -2.78 4.20 15.54
C CYS A 41 -2.04 4.02 16.87
N ASP A 42 -1.88 5.09 17.62
CA ASP A 42 -1.43 4.98 19.01
C ASP A 42 -2.65 4.80 19.92
N ARG A 43 -3.00 3.56 20.21
CA ARG A 43 -4.15 3.21 21.04
C ARG A 43 -4.04 3.65 22.49
N GLY A 44 -2.85 4.09 22.94
CA GLY A 44 -2.61 4.61 24.29
C GLY A 44 -2.90 6.11 24.41
N ARG A 45 -3.19 6.80 23.32
CA ARG A 45 -3.53 8.23 23.29
C ARG A 45 -5.00 8.43 22.96
N THR A 46 -5.57 9.55 23.42
CA THR A 46 -6.96 9.90 23.19
C THR A 46 -7.24 10.07 21.70
N ALA A 47 -8.48 9.87 21.27
CA ALA A 47 -8.95 9.97 19.88
C ALA A 47 -8.54 11.28 19.16
N ALA A 48 -8.14 12.32 19.90
CA ALA A 48 -7.65 13.58 19.35
C ALA A 48 -6.32 13.47 18.58
N TYR A 49 -5.62 12.36 18.69
CA TYR A 49 -4.33 12.11 18.03
C TYR A 49 -4.40 11.09 16.90
N ALA A 50 -5.59 10.63 16.52
CA ALA A 50 -5.77 9.84 15.33
C ALA A 50 -5.48 10.73 14.12
N LEU A 51 -4.41 10.42 13.37
CA LEU A 51 -3.99 11.19 12.20
C LEU A 51 -4.99 11.10 11.05
N GLU A 52 -5.86 10.11 11.09
CA GLU A 52 -6.84 9.84 10.05
C GLU A 52 -8.08 9.22 10.68
N SER A 53 -9.27 9.62 10.20
CA SER A 53 -10.50 8.98 10.67
C SER A 53 -10.65 7.60 10.03
N PRO A 54 -11.28 6.62 10.72
CA PRO A 54 -11.57 5.31 10.13
C PRO A 54 -12.37 5.39 8.83
N VAL A 55 -13.23 6.40 8.70
CA VAL A 55 -14.03 6.63 7.49
C VAL A 55 -13.14 7.05 6.31
N GLU A 56 -12.17 7.93 6.55
CA GLU A 56 -11.22 8.37 5.53
C GLU A 56 -10.32 7.24 5.04
N ALA A 57 -9.82 6.41 5.96
CA ALA A 57 -9.01 5.25 5.64
C ALA A 57 -9.77 4.25 4.76
N LYS A 58 -11.02 3.94 5.13
CA LYS A 58 -11.88 3.05 4.34
C LYS A 58 -12.20 3.62 2.96
N ARG A 59 -12.44 4.93 2.87
CA ARG A 59 -12.69 5.61 1.61
C ARG A 59 -11.47 5.55 0.69
N LEU A 60 -10.29 5.78 1.23
CA LEU A 60 -9.03 5.69 0.48
C LEU A 60 -8.89 4.32 -0.20
N VAL A 61 -9.11 3.24 0.54
CA VAL A 61 -9.05 1.88 0.01
C VAL A 61 -10.19 1.62 -0.98
N ALA A 62 -11.40 2.01 -0.65
CA ALA A 62 -12.56 1.83 -1.53
C ALA A 62 -12.38 2.55 -2.88
N ASP A 63 -11.88 3.77 -2.86
CA ASP A 63 -11.61 4.54 -4.08
C ASP A 63 -10.51 3.90 -4.93
N ALA A 64 -9.46 3.40 -4.30
CA ALA A 64 -8.39 2.69 -4.98
C ALA A 64 -8.89 1.39 -5.64
N ILE A 65 -9.67 0.61 -4.90
CA ILE A 65 -10.30 -0.61 -5.43
C ILE A 65 -11.19 -0.28 -6.65
N LYS A 66 -12.00 0.76 -6.53
CA LYS A 66 -12.87 1.20 -7.63
C LYS A 66 -12.04 1.57 -8.87
N THR A 67 -10.97 2.31 -8.69
CA THR A 67 -10.07 2.70 -9.79
C THR A 67 -9.51 1.47 -10.51
N VAL A 68 -9.08 0.47 -9.77
CA VAL A 68 -8.57 -0.79 -10.34
C VAL A 68 -9.68 -1.54 -11.09
N ARG A 69 -10.84 -1.69 -10.48
CA ARG A 69 -12.00 -2.39 -11.09
C ARG A 69 -12.53 -1.69 -12.33
N ASP A 70 -12.52 -0.37 -12.36
CA ASP A 70 -12.91 0.41 -13.53
C ASP A 70 -12.00 0.15 -14.73
N SER A 71 -10.79 -0.34 -14.50
CA SER A 71 -9.85 -0.77 -15.55
C SER A 71 -10.03 -2.24 -15.97
N GLY A 72 -11.07 -2.92 -15.46
CA GLY A 72 -11.37 -4.31 -15.81
C GLY A 72 -10.54 -5.34 -15.04
N ILE A 73 -9.93 -4.95 -13.92
CA ILE A 73 -9.04 -5.81 -13.13
C ILE A 73 -9.74 -6.16 -11.81
N ALA A 74 -9.65 -7.43 -11.41
CA ALA A 74 -10.17 -7.87 -10.12
C ALA A 74 -9.35 -7.24 -8.99
N ALA A 75 -10.05 -6.66 -8.01
CA ALA A 75 -9.40 -6.01 -6.89
C ALA A 75 -10.16 -6.24 -5.59
N THR A 76 -9.39 -6.43 -4.52
CA THR A 76 -9.85 -6.44 -3.14
C THR A 76 -8.91 -5.55 -2.32
N GLY A 77 -9.22 -5.34 -1.07
CA GLY A 77 -8.33 -4.55 -0.21
C GLY A 77 -8.79 -4.49 1.23
N GLU A 78 -7.94 -3.94 2.06
CA GLU A 78 -8.22 -3.76 3.49
C GLU A 78 -7.49 -2.56 4.06
N VAL A 79 -8.02 -2.06 5.17
CA VAL A 79 -7.33 -1.13 6.07
C VAL A 79 -6.77 -1.95 7.23
N CYS A 80 -5.51 -1.74 7.55
CA CYS A 80 -4.84 -2.39 8.66
C CYS A 80 -4.38 -1.35 9.67
N ASP A 81 -4.79 -1.48 10.93
CA ASP A 81 -4.35 -0.61 12.00
C ASP A 81 -3.15 -1.21 12.71
N VAL A 82 -2.10 -0.44 12.88
CA VAL A 82 -0.86 -0.88 13.54
C VAL A 82 -0.36 0.17 14.53
N ALA A 83 0.45 -0.26 15.48
CA ALA A 83 1.19 0.65 16.33
C ALA A 83 2.23 1.44 15.52
N PRO A 84 2.59 2.67 15.93
CA PRO A 84 3.61 3.44 15.23
C PRO A 84 4.91 2.66 15.01
N GLY A 85 5.46 2.75 13.79
CA GLY A 85 6.70 2.08 13.42
C GLY A 85 6.52 0.65 12.87
N HIS A 86 5.28 0.14 12.76
CA HIS A 86 5.02 -1.24 12.33
C HIS A 86 4.35 -1.35 10.95
N VAL A 87 4.40 -0.30 10.14
CA VAL A 87 3.76 -0.29 8.81
C VAL A 87 4.39 -1.30 7.86
N ALA A 88 5.72 -1.35 7.81
CA ALA A 88 6.44 -2.25 6.91
C ALA A 88 6.15 -3.73 7.23
N GLU A 89 6.13 -4.08 8.50
CA GLU A 89 5.79 -5.43 8.96
C GLU A 89 4.37 -5.83 8.53
N ALA A 90 3.42 -4.93 8.64
CA ALA A 90 2.03 -5.19 8.23
C ALA A 90 1.91 -5.43 6.72
N ILE A 91 2.65 -4.67 5.91
CA ILE A 91 2.66 -4.86 4.45
C ILE A 91 3.25 -6.23 4.09
N VAL A 92 4.38 -6.60 4.70
CA VAL A 92 5.03 -7.88 4.44
C VAL A 92 4.16 -9.05 4.90
N GLU A 93 3.53 -8.95 6.07
CA GLU A 93 2.61 -9.95 6.58
C GLU A 93 1.41 -10.13 5.64
N ALA A 94 0.80 -9.06 5.18
CA ALA A 94 -0.29 -9.12 4.21
C ALA A 94 0.15 -9.77 2.90
N ALA A 95 1.36 -9.47 2.42
CA ALA A 95 1.90 -10.08 1.22
C ALA A 95 2.05 -11.60 1.36
N ASN A 96 2.50 -12.07 2.52
CA ASN A 96 2.62 -13.49 2.79
C ASN A 96 1.23 -14.16 2.90
N ASP A 97 0.32 -13.59 3.67
CA ASP A 97 -1.02 -14.13 3.91
C ASP A 97 -1.86 -14.21 2.63
N LYS A 98 -1.70 -13.26 1.74
CA LYS A 98 -2.44 -13.20 0.46
C LYS A 98 -1.70 -13.88 -0.71
N HIS A 99 -0.59 -14.52 -0.44
CA HIS A 99 0.24 -15.19 -1.47
C HIS A 99 0.61 -14.23 -2.62
N ILE A 100 1.02 -13.02 -2.26
CA ILE A 100 1.40 -11.97 -3.21
C ILE A 100 2.70 -12.35 -3.93
N ASN A 101 2.78 -12.01 -5.21
CA ASN A 101 3.96 -12.27 -6.04
C ASN A 101 4.77 -11.01 -6.33
N LEU A 102 4.16 -9.84 -6.15
CA LEU A 102 4.80 -8.55 -6.38
C LEU A 102 4.19 -7.51 -5.46
N VAL A 103 5.02 -6.80 -4.72
CA VAL A 103 4.61 -5.62 -3.95
C VAL A 103 4.95 -4.37 -4.76
N VAL A 104 3.99 -3.46 -4.90
CA VAL A 104 4.19 -2.16 -5.56
C VAL A 104 3.90 -1.06 -4.56
N MET A 105 4.80 -0.11 -4.45
CA MET A 105 4.63 1.01 -3.54
C MET A 105 5.38 2.25 -4.02
N GLY A 106 4.95 3.41 -3.55
CA GLY A 106 5.65 4.65 -3.84
C GLY A 106 6.98 4.70 -3.10
N SER A 107 7.91 5.48 -3.62
CA SER A 107 9.22 5.67 -2.99
C SER A 107 9.12 6.45 -1.68
N ARG A 108 7.98 7.16 -1.44
CA ARG A 108 7.73 7.99 -0.26
C ARG A 108 6.26 7.96 0.10
N GLY A 109 5.95 8.44 1.31
CA GLY A 109 4.58 8.63 1.78
C GLY A 109 4.27 10.09 2.07
N LEU A 110 3.13 10.35 2.73
CA LEU A 110 2.66 11.69 3.07
C LEU A 110 3.60 12.45 4.01
N SER A 111 4.31 11.74 4.89
CA SER A 111 5.19 12.33 5.89
C SER A 111 6.63 12.54 5.41
N ASP A 112 6.97 12.07 4.22
CA ASP A 112 8.33 12.14 3.70
C ASP A 112 8.59 13.46 2.99
N VAL A 113 9.40 14.30 3.62
CA VAL A 113 9.71 15.67 3.17
C VAL A 113 11.01 15.77 2.36
N ARG A 114 11.84 14.72 2.35
CA ARG A 114 13.16 14.75 1.73
C ARG A 114 13.16 14.18 0.32
N ALA A 115 13.48 15.05 -0.66
CA ALA A 115 13.38 14.75 -2.08
C ALA A 115 14.37 13.70 -2.64
N LEU A 116 15.37 13.27 -1.88
CA LEU A 116 16.49 12.48 -2.40
C LEU A 116 16.55 11.02 -1.91
N PHE A 117 15.69 10.62 -0.97
CA PHE A 117 15.77 9.30 -0.34
C PHE A 117 14.47 8.52 -0.45
N VAL A 118 14.60 7.22 -0.59
CA VAL A 118 13.47 6.28 -0.42
C VAL A 118 12.96 6.40 1.02
N GLY A 119 11.64 6.46 1.22
CA GLY A 119 11.02 6.56 2.54
C GLY A 119 11.34 5.38 3.43
N SER A 120 11.25 5.59 4.75
CA SER A 120 11.61 4.57 5.74
C SER A 120 10.78 3.28 5.62
N VAL A 121 9.49 3.40 5.34
CA VAL A 121 8.60 2.23 5.17
C VAL A 121 9.00 1.45 3.91
N THR A 122 9.20 2.14 2.79
CA THR A 122 9.60 1.52 1.53
C THR A 122 10.94 0.81 1.67
N HIS A 123 11.90 1.45 2.33
CA HIS A 123 13.21 0.86 2.60
C HIS A 123 13.10 -0.44 3.41
N LYS A 124 12.32 -0.43 4.49
CA LYS A 124 12.10 -1.63 5.31
C LYS A 124 11.41 -2.74 4.53
N VAL A 125 10.38 -2.42 3.74
CA VAL A 125 9.68 -3.42 2.92
C VAL A 125 10.64 -4.07 1.94
N THR A 126 11.50 -3.29 1.27
CA THR A 126 12.49 -3.85 0.34
C THR A 126 13.49 -4.78 1.01
N GLN A 127 13.78 -4.57 2.29
CA GLN A 127 14.67 -5.45 3.05
C GLN A 127 13.98 -6.71 3.58
N MET A 128 12.71 -6.62 3.93
CA MET A 128 11.98 -7.70 4.61
C MET A 128 11.19 -8.59 3.66
N ALA A 129 10.74 -8.08 2.52
CA ALA A 129 9.90 -8.82 1.60
C ALA A 129 10.66 -9.98 0.95
N GLU A 130 10.01 -11.13 0.88
CA GLU A 130 10.53 -12.32 0.21
C GLU A 130 10.17 -12.36 -1.29
N VAL A 131 9.35 -11.41 -1.72
CA VAL A 131 8.92 -11.27 -3.12
C VAL A 131 9.48 -9.98 -3.71
N PRO A 132 9.52 -9.85 -5.05
CA PRO A 132 9.93 -8.61 -5.69
C PRO A 132 9.13 -7.41 -5.22
N VAL A 133 9.81 -6.29 -5.07
CA VAL A 133 9.21 -5.00 -4.70
C VAL A 133 9.52 -3.99 -5.80
N LEU A 134 8.48 -3.45 -6.41
CA LEU A 134 8.60 -2.37 -7.37
C LEU A 134 8.37 -1.05 -6.63
N VAL A 135 9.36 -0.19 -6.67
CA VAL A 135 9.30 1.12 -6.05
C VAL A 135 9.09 2.17 -7.13
N ASP A 136 7.93 2.81 -7.11
CA ASP A 136 7.58 3.86 -8.05
C ASP A 136 8.03 5.23 -7.46
N ARG A 137 8.66 6.01 -8.27
CA ARG A 137 9.21 7.31 -7.86
C ARG A 137 8.39 8.48 -8.34
#